data_fc52de98297ab919315eced6f1e784a5
#
_entry.id   fc52de98297ab919315eced6f1e784a5
#
_cell.length_a   1.000
_cell.length_b   1.000
_cell.length_c   1.000
_cell.angle_alpha   90.00
_cell.angle_beta   90.00
_cell.angle_gamma   90.00
#
_symmetry.space_group_name_H-M   'P 1'
#
loop_
_entity.id
_entity.type
_entity.pdbx_description
1 polymer ?
#
loop_
_entity_poly.entity_id
_entity_poly.type
_entity_poly.pdbx_seq_one_letter_code
_entity_poly.pdbx_strand_id
1 'polypeptide(L)'
;MGIVMAGFRYSGFDTALDMVRRILETGGRGHSCGIYSFKDDHIHRLAVMAPVSRIMVRQIQSRANAGTFTNGMPMTSSMGCGIWGGNITNENVSLKHYMNVTWVSRPIPEDRPSEQELFGEFYNSEIF
;
A
#
# COMPACT_ATOMS: atom_id res chain seq x y z
N MET A 1 -20.49 7.75 -10.98
CA MET A 1 -20.74 7.31 -9.59
C MET A 1 -22.24 7.29 -9.36
N GLY A 2 -22.78 6.21 -8.80
CA GLY A 2 -24.21 6.10 -8.47
C GLY A 2 -24.45 6.39 -6.98
N ILE A 3 -25.71 6.63 -6.65
CA ILE A 3 -26.19 6.80 -5.26
C ILE A 3 -26.50 5.44 -4.59
N VAL A 4 -26.25 4.33 -5.29
CA VAL A 4 -26.55 2.98 -4.82
C VAL A 4 -25.34 2.40 -4.11
N MET A 5 -25.57 1.86 -2.91
CA MET A 5 -24.57 1.12 -2.12
C MET A 5 -24.95 -0.35 -2.08
N ALA A 6 -24.02 -1.23 -2.44
CA ALA A 6 -24.17 -2.66 -2.29
C ALA A 6 -23.67 -3.10 -0.90
N GLY A 7 -24.47 -3.90 -0.21
CA GLY A 7 -24.12 -4.50 1.08
C GLY A 7 -24.04 -6.01 0.98
N PHE A 8 -22.99 -6.58 1.57
CA PHE A 8 -22.75 -8.03 1.59
C PHE A 8 -22.67 -8.53 3.03
N ARG A 9 -23.22 -9.71 3.28
CA ARG A 9 -23.08 -10.41 4.57
C ARG A 9 -22.00 -11.48 4.45
N TYR A 10 -21.25 -11.69 5.51
CA TYR A 10 -20.21 -12.72 5.59
C TYR A 10 -20.25 -13.43 6.96
N SER A 11 -19.73 -14.67 7.01
CA SER A 11 -19.57 -15.46 8.22
C SER A 11 -18.08 -15.71 8.48
N GLY A 12 -17.48 -14.90 9.33
CA GLY A 12 -16.06 -15.00 9.63
C GLY A 12 -15.16 -14.18 8.69
N PHE A 13 -13.96 -13.87 9.18
CA PHE A 13 -13.06 -12.90 8.53
C PHE A 13 -12.49 -13.43 7.21
N ASP A 14 -12.23 -14.73 7.10
CA ASP A 14 -11.72 -15.34 5.85
C ASP A 14 -12.71 -15.16 4.70
N THR A 15 -13.99 -15.40 4.95
CA THR A 15 -15.05 -15.17 3.96
C THR A 15 -15.13 -13.68 3.57
N ALA A 16 -14.90 -12.76 4.52
CA ALA A 16 -14.85 -11.34 4.21
C ALA A 16 -13.66 -11.01 3.29
N LEU A 17 -12.48 -11.57 3.54
CA LEU A 17 -11.30 -11.38 2.69
C LEU A 17 -11.54 -11.86 1.26
N ASP A 18 -12.09 -13.08 1.10
CA ASP A 18 -12.41 -13.63 -0.22
C ASP A 18 -13.41 -12.74 -0.97
N MET A 19 -14.40 -12.22 -0.27
CA MET A 19 -15.40 -11.33 -0.85
C MET A 19 -14.76 -10.00 -1.29
N VAL A 20 -13.89 -9.41 -0.46
CA VAL A 20 -13.14 -8.19 -0.80
C VAL A 20 -12.28 -8.43 -2.04
N ARG A 21 -11.57 -9.56 -2.12
CA ARG A 21 -10.75 -9.92 -3.28
C ARG A 21 -11.59 -9.94 -4.55
N ARG A 22 -12.72 -10.65 -4.56
CA ARG A 22 -13.63 -10.73 -5.71
C ARG A 22 -14.21 -9.38 -6.13
N ILE A 23 -14.53 -8.52 -5.16
CA ILE A 23 -15.01 -7.17 -5.44
C ILE A 23 -13.90 -6.36 -6.13
N LEU A 24 -12.66 -6.42 -5.63
CA LEU A 24 -11.52 -5.71 -6.18
C LEU A 24 -11.11 -6.26 -7.58
N GLU A 25 -11.33 -7.53 -7.87
CA GLU A 25 -11.16 -8.11 -9.21
C GLU A 25 -12.18 -7.55 -10.22
N THR A 26 -13.38 -7.23 -9.77
CA THR A 26 -14.42 -6.64 -10.61
C THR A 26 -14.16 -5.15 -10.89
N GLY A 27 -13.61 -4.43 -9.91
CA GLY A 27 -13.27 -3.02 -10.04
C GLY A 27 -12.65 -2.45 -8.78
N GLY A 28 -11.95 -1.34 -8.93
CA GLY A 28 -11.35 -0.61 -7.80
C GLY A 28 -9.95 -1.07 -7.37
N ARG A 29 -9.30 -1.95 -8.14
CA ARG A 29 -7.89 -2.31 -7.89
C ARG A 29 -7.01 -1.06 -7.89
N GLY A 30 -6.07 -1.06 -6.97
CA GLY A 30 -5.08 0.00 -6.83
C GLY A 30 -5.52 1.20 -6.02
N HIS A 31 -6.80 1.48 -5.87
CA HIS A 31 -7.24 2.69 -5.17
C HIS A 31 -7.11 2.55 -3.65
N SER A 32 -8.12 2.06 -2.98
CA SER A 32 -8.14 1.93 -1.52
C SER A 32 -9.25 1.01 -1.03
N CYS A 33 -9.10 0.50 0.18
CA CYS A 33 -10.20 -0.08 0.95
C CYS A 33 -10.16 0.40 2.41
N GLY A 34 -11.20 0.10 3.16
CA GLY A 34 -11.31 0.47 4.56
C GLY A 34 -11.61 -0.73 5.45
N ILE A 35 -11.17 -0.67 6.69
CA ILE A 35 -11.46 -1.66 7.71
C ILE A 35 -11.80 -1.01 9.05
N TYR A 36 -12.87 -1.45 9.67
CA TYR A 36 -13.26 -1.11 11.04
C TYR A 36 -13.01 -2.33 11.94
N SER A 37 -11.78 -2.49 12.36
CA SER A 37 -11.35 -3.56 13.26
C SER A 37 -10.37 -3.04 14.31
N PHE A 38 -10.37 -3.65 15.49
CA PHE A 38 -9.38 -3.47 16.55
C PHE A 38 -8.41 -4.65 16.66
N LYS A 39 -8.55 -5.64 15.77
CA LYS A 39 -7.66 -6.79 15.70
C LYS A 39 -6.57 -6.53 14.66
N ASP A 40 -5.33 -6.42 15.11
CA ASP A 40 -4.18 -6.13 14.24
C ASP A 40 -3.97 -7.25 13.19
N ASP A 41 -4.23 -8.51 13.57
CA ASP A 41 -4.22 -9.63 12.62
C ASP A 41 -5.17 -9.39 11.44
N HIS A 42 -6.40 -8.93 11.68
CA HIS A 42 -7.35 -8.63 10.61
C HIS A 42 -6.85 -7.50 9.70
N ILE A 43 -6.25 -6.47 10.30
CA ILE A 43 -5.70 -5.33 9.56
C ILE A 43 -4.53 -5.79 8.68
N HIS A 44 -3.60 -6.55 9.26
CA HIS A 44 -2.44 -7.08 8.57
C HIS A 44 -2.83 -8.01 7.41
N ARG A 45 -3.70 -8.98 7.67
CA ARG A 45 -4.17 -9.93 6.64
C ARG A 45 -4.88 -9.23 5.48
N LEU A 46 -5.69 -8.22 5.76
CA LEU A 46 -6.29 -7.39 4.71
C LEU A 46 -5.20 -6.65 3.92
N ALA A 47 -4.19 -6.10 4.60
CA ALA A 47 -3.11 -5.35 3.96
C ALA A 47 -2.26 -6.21 3.02
N VAL A 48 -2.00 -7.45 3.40
CA VAL A 48 -1.25 -8.40 2.56
C VAL A 48 -2.06 -8.86 1.34
N MET A 49 -3.37 -9.03 1.51
CA MET A 49 -4.24 -9.60 0.47
C MET A 49 -4.74 -8.58 -0.56
N ALA A 50 -5.09 -7.37 -0.10
CA ALA A 50 -5.81 -6.42 -0.95
C ALA A 50 -4.87 -5.69 -1.92
N PRO A 51 -5.08 -5.81 -3.25
CA PRO A 51 -4.28 -5.10 -4.26
C PRO A 51 -4.70 -3.64 -4.35
N VAL A 52 -4.44 -2.89 -3.30
CA VAL A 52 -4.76 -1.45 -3.18
C VAL A 52 -3.58 -0.69 -2.60
N SER A 53 -3.46 0.58 -2.92
CA SER A 53 -2.37 1.44 -2.46
C SER A 53 -2.60 2.02 -1.05
N ARG A 54 -3.83 1.91 -0.52
CA ARG A 54 -4.19 2.49 0.78
C ARG A 54 -5.20 1.63 1.50
N ILE A 55 -4.99 1.43 2.81
CA ILE A 55 -5.97 0.82 3.70
C ILE A 55 -6.28 1.79 4.83
N MET A 56 -7.53 2.22 4.89
CA MET A 56 -8.01 3.15 5.90
C MET A 56 -8.55 2.39 7.11
N VAL A 57 -7.82 2.45 8.22
CA VAL A 57 -8.19 1.74 9.46
C VAL A 57 -9.02 2.65 10.35
N ARG A 58 -10.27 2.27 10.59
CA ARG A 58 -11.22 3.01 11.45
C ARG A 58 -11.39 4.48 11.07
N GLN A 59 -11.36 4.76 9.77
CA GLN A 59 -11.52 6.10 9.22
C GLN A 59 -12.58 6.11 8.12
N ILE A 60 -13.18 7.25 7.86
CA ILE A 60 -14.08 7.44 6.73
C ILE A 60 -13.23 7.42 5.45
N GLN A 61 -13.29 6.32 4.71
CA GLN A 61 -12.43 6.06 3.56
C GLN A 61 -12.47 7.20 2.51
N SER A 62 -13.64 7.71 2.19
CA SER A 62 -13.81 8.77 1.19
C SER A 62 -13.07 10.07 1.50
N ARG A 63 -12.79 10.34 2.77
CA ARG A 63 -12.03 11.52 3.20
C ARG A 63 -10.58 11.16 3.52
N ALA A 64 -10.36 10.05 4.21
CA ALA A 64 -9.06 9.66 4.71
C ALA A 64 -8.04 9.38 3.59
N ASN A 65 -8.47 8.86 2.45
CA ASN A 65 -7.62 8.63 1.28
C ASN A 65 -6.85 9.87 0.83
N ALA A 66 -7.51 11.02 0.87
CA ALA A 66 -6.95 12.28 0.39
C ALA A 66 -6.00 12.95 1.39
N GLY A 67 -5.73 12.29 2.50
CA GLY A 67 -4.99 12.85 3.61
C GLY A 67 -5.86 13.72 4.51
N THR A 68 -5.59 13.64 5.82
CA THR A 68 -6.23 14.47 6.84
C THR A 68 -5.22 14.86 7.91
N PHE A 69 -5.55 15.84 8.73
CA PHE A 69 -4.70 16.24 9.86
C PHE A 69 -4.50 15.12 10.92
N THR A 70 -5.29 14.05 10.83
CA THR A 70 -5.30 12.97 11.83
C THR A 70 -4.72 11.65 11.33
N ASN A 71 -4.25 11.56 10.09
CA ASN A 71 -3.68 10.31 9.56
C ASN A 71 -2.27 10.43 8.94
N GLY A 72 -1.68 11.62 8.95
CA GLY A 72 -0.31 11.84 8.51
C GLY A 72 -0.05 11.64 7.01
N MET A 73 -1.08 11.36 6.22
CA MET A 73 -0.92 11.24 4.77
C MET A 73 -0.92 12.63 4.12
N PRO A 74 -0.13 12.82 3.04
CA PRO A 74 -0.14 14.08 2.30
C PRO A 74 -1.55 14.40 1.78
N MET A 75 -1.99 15.65 2.01
CA MET A 75 -3.28 16.12 1.50
C MET A 75 -3.23 16.33 0.00
N THR A 76 -4.20 15.78 -0.71
CA THR A 76 -4.28 15.86 -2.17
C THR A 76 -5.69 15.63 -2.70
N SER A 77 -5.94 16.12 -3.90
CA SER A 77 -7.10 15.72 -4.71
C SER A 77 -6.78 14.64 -5.76
N SER A 78 -5.49 14.30 -5.92
CA SER A 78 -5.01 13.34 -6.91
C SER A 78 -4.20 12.25 -6.25
N MET A 79 -4.54 10.98 -6.53
CA MET A 79 -3.91 9.81 -5.91
C MET A 79 -3.54 8.79 -6.97
N GLY A 80 -2.31 8.29 -6.89
CA GLY A 80 -1.88 7.17 -7.70
C GLY A 80 -2.40 5.84 -7.17
N CYS A 81 -2.61 4.90 -8.06
CA CYS A 81 -3.05 3.52 -7.76
C CYS A 81 -1.92 2.49 -7.92
N GLY A 82 -0.70 2.93 -8.20
CA GLY A 82 0.46 2.08 -8.40
C GLY A 82 0.27 1.09 -9.55
N ILE A 83 1.07 0.04 -9.54
CA ILE A 83 1.01 -1.03 -10.54
C ILE A 83 -0.36 -1.75 -10.56
N TRP A 84 -1.07 -1.78 -9.44
CA TRP A 84 -2.41 -2.34 -9.36
C TRP A 84 -3.42 -1.67 -10.29
N GLY A 85 -3.28 -0.35 -10.49
CA GLY A 85 -4.13 0.47 -11.34
C GLY A 85 -3.45 0.97 -12.61
N GLY A 86 -2.24 0.47 -12.92
CA GLY A 86 -1.48 0.90 -14.10
C GLY A 86 -0.93 2.33 -14.01
N ASN A 87 -0.70 2.82 -12.81
CA ASN A 87 -0.14 4.16 -12.57
C ASN A 87 1.35 4.09 -12.22
N ILE A 88 2.09 5.15 -12.53
CA ILE A 88 3.52 5.28 -12.22
C ILE A 88 3.80 5.57 -10.74
N THR A 89 2.79 5.98 -9.97
CA THR A 89 2.90 6.21 -8.52
C THR A 89 1.74 5.57 -7.77
N ASN A 90 1.99 5.14 -6.54
CA ASN A 90 1.00 4.65 -5.59
C ASN A 90 0.74 5.65 -4.46
N GLU A 91 1.31 6.84 -4.55
CA GLU A 91 1.27 7.84 -3.51
C GLU A 91 0.15 8.87 -3.71
N ASN A 92 -0.13 9.61 -2.65
CA ASN A 92 -0.87 10.86 -2.73
C ASN A 92 0.01 11.89 -3.45
N VAL A 93 -0.48 12.41 -4.56
CA VAL A 93 0.28 13.35 -5.40
C VAL A 93 0.54 14.62 -4.62
N SER A 94 1.81 15.02 -4.53
CA SER A 94 2.29 16.19 -3.80
C SER A 94 3.31 16.94 -4.64
N LEU A 95 3.86 18.05 -4.13
CA LEU A 95 4.83 18.88 -4.83
C LEU A 95 6.00 18.08 -5.43
N LYS A 96 6.50 17.05 -4.72
CA LYS A 96 7.62 16.23 -5.22
C LYS A 96 7.36 15.56 -6.56
N HIS A 97 6.10 15.30 -6.93
CA HIS A 97 5.74 14.67 -8.20
C HIS A 97 5.75 15.66 -9.39
N TYR A 98 5.81 16.94 -9.11
CA TYR A 98 5.92 18.00 -10.10
C TYR A 98 7.35 18.53 -10.25
N MET A 99 8.26 18.05 -9.38
CA MET A 99 9.66 18.46 -9.39
C MET A 99 10.50 17.51 -10.23
N ASN A 100 11.42 18.07 -11.01
CA ASN A 100 12.48 17.31 -11.64
C ASN A 100 13.72 17.39 -10.73
N VAL A 101 14.21 16.22 -10.29
CA VAL A 101 15.35 16.12 -9.36
C VAL A 101 16.57 15.63 -10.12
N THR A 102 17.69 16.35 -9.97
CA THR A 102 19.00 15.95 -10.49
C THR A 102 19.85 15.42 -9.35
N TRP A 103 20.31 14.18 -9.49
CA TRP A 103 21.23 13.56 -8.55
C TRP A 103 22.66 13.97 -8.84
N VAL A 104 23.37 14.42 -7.82
CA VAL A 104 24.83 14.65 -7.87
C VAL A 104 25.48 13.60 -6.99
N SER A 105 26.09 12.60 -7.61
CA SER A 105 26.83 11.56 -6.90
C SER A 105 28.31 11.91 -6.80
N ARG A 106 28.87 11.79 -5.61
CA ARG A 106 30.29 11.91 -5.36
C ARG A 106 30.84 10.58 -4.84
N PRO A 107 32.08 10.22 -5.20
CA PRO A 107 32.67 9.00 -4.67
C PRO A 107 32.80 9.09 -3.14
N ILE A 108 32.54 7.97 -2.49
CA ILE A 108 32.79 7.76 -1.06
C ILE A 108 33.78 6.60 -0.92
N PRO A 109 34.45 6.44 0.23
CA PRO A 109 35.17 5.20 0.53
C PRO A 109 34.25 4.00 0.35
N GLU A 110 34.81 2.88 -0.08
CA GLU A 110 34.03 1.65 -0.27
C GLU A 110 33.39 1.23 1.06
N ASP A 111 32.07 1.08 1.05
CA ASP A 111 31.24 0.58 2.15
C ASP A 111 30.51 -0.68 1.66
N ARG A 112 31.29 -1.72 1.43
CA ARG A 112 30.80 -3.01 0.95
C ARG A 112 30.65 -3.97 2.12
N PRO A 113 29.46 -4.39 2.47
CA PRO A 113 29.27 -5.43 3.47
C PRO A 113 29.89 -6.74 2.98
N SER A 114 30.42 -7.55 3.90
CA SER A 114 30.89 -8.88 3.58
C SER A 114 29.73 -9.79 3.17
N GLU A 115 30.00 -10.81 2.39
CA GLU A 115 28.99 -11.79 1.99
C GLU A 115 28.37 -12.48 3.21
N GLN A 116 29.14 -12.70 4.26
CA GLN A 116 28.63 -13.25 5.51
C GLN A 116 27.65 -12.31 6.22
N GLU A 117 27.86 -10.99 6.16
CA GLU A 117 26.91 -10.02 6.68
C GLU A 117 25.63 -9.94 5.84
N LEU A 118 25.76 -10.08 4.50
CA LEU A 118 24.62 -10.04 3.59
C LEU A 118 23.74 -11.28 3.68
N PHE A 119 24.35 -12.46 3.76
CA PHE A 119 23.63 -13.73 3.69
C PHE A 119 23.36 -14.36 5.07
N GLY A 120 24.07 -13.92 6.13
CA GLY A 120 23.88 -14.41 7.49
C GLY A 120 23.96 -15.94 7.57
N GLU A 121 22.90 -16.57 8.07
CA GLU A 121 22.80 -18.04 8.19
C GLU A 121 22.74 -18.78 6.85
N PHE A 122 22.45 -18.06 5.75
CA PHE A 122 22.42 -18.64 4.40
C PHE A 122 23.76 -18.54 3.68
N TYR A 123 24.79 -17.95 4.32
CA TYR A 123 26.12 -17.87 3.73
C TYR A 123 26.76 -19.25 3.65
N ASN A 124 27.18 -19.63 2.46
CA ASN A 124 27.96 -20.85 2.22
C ASN A 124 29.20 -20.51 1.43
N SER A 125 30.37 -20.59 2.06
CA SER A 125 31.67 -20.27 1.46
C SER A 125 32.09 -21.22 0.32
N GLU A 126 31.38 -22.33 0.09
CA GLU A 126 31.64 -23.24 -1.04
C GLU A 126 30.88 -22.82 -2.32
N ILE A 127 29.92 -21.89 -2.22
CA ILE A 127 29.09 -21.44 -3.33
C ILE A 127 29.48 -20.03 -3.81
N PHE A 128 30.07 -19.23 -2.92
CA PHE A 128 30.53 -17.86 -3.16
C PHE A 128 32.09 -17.81 -2.95
#